data_242f0efbaff1a0356ea69d0ca2214727
#
_entry.id   242f0efbaff1a0356ea69d0ca2214727
#
_cell.length_a   1.000
_cell.length_b   1.000
_cell.length_c   1.000
_cell.angle_alpha   90.00
_cell.angle_beta   90.00
_cell.angle_gamma   90.00
#
_symmetry.space_group_name_H-M   'P 1'
#
loop_
_entity.id
_entity.type
_entity.pdbx_description
1 polymer ?
#
loop_
_entity_poly.entity_id
_entity_poly.type
_entity_poly.pdbx_seq_one_letter_code
_entity_poly.pdbx_strand_id
1 'polypeptide(L)'
;AFRRRQDGGYSIAPGSGHDFFIGPDAFRNLGTYLPVLKKDFRSTAFRAMAPRGFPDAWTTRRRWGGDEASPFEGIRVLNPAPNMERIARLQSFFAEAFPGLGRPRLRKAWAGMIDTMPDVVPVVDRAAALPGLVIATGMSGHGFGIGPGMGRVVADLVTGGTVGHDLRRFRLSRFTDGSALVPGPSL
;
A
#
# COMPACT_ATOMS: atom_id res chain seq x y z
N ALA A 1 11.98 0.14 12.27
CA ALA A 1 11.75 1.47 12.86
C ALA A 1 11.14 1.34 14.26
N PHE A 2 11.51 2.20 15.19
CA PHE A 2 10.84 2.30 16.49
C PHE A 2 10.67 3.75 16.91
N ARG A 3 9.65 4.00 17.70
CA ARG A 3 9.33 5.33 18.24
C ARG A 3 8.88 5.19 19.69
N ARG A 4 9.49 5.97 20.59
CA ARG A 4 9.03 6.13 21.97
C ARG A 4 7.68 6.87 21.97
N ARG A 5 6.76 6.37 22.75
CA ARG A 5 5.43 6.96 22.95
C ARG A 5 5.43 7.85 24.19
N GLN A 6 4.43 8.70 24.29
CA GLN A 6 4.25 9.60 25.43
C GLN A 6 3.98 8.82 26.74
N ASP A 7 3.35 7.66 26.64
CA ASP A 7 3.07 6.75 27.78
C ASP A 7 4.28 5.91 28.23
N GLY A 8 5.47 6.21 27.70
CA GLY A 8 6.71 5.47 28.01
C GLY A 8 6.89 4.19 27.22
N GLY A 9 5.86 3.70 26.53
CA GLY A 9 5.95 2.53 25.67
C GLY A 9 6.62 2.83 24.32
N TYR A 10 6.71 1.81 23.46
CA TYR A 10 7.29 1.92 22.13
C TYR A 10 6.30 1.42 21.07
N SER A 11 6.24 2.13 19.95
CA SER A 11 5.71 1.58 18.69
C SER A 11 6.87 1.07 17.87
N ILE A 12 6.80 -0.19 17.45
CA ILE A 12 7.87 -0.87 16.72
C ILE A 12 7.27 -1.40 15.42
N ALA A 13 7.94 -1.16 14.30
CA ALA A 13 7.53 -1.69 13.00
C ALA A 13 8.71 -2.38 12.32
N PRO A 14 8.49 -3.50 11.61
CA PRO A 14 9.52 -4.10 10.77
C PRO A 14 9.90 -3.11 9.68
N GLY A 15 11.17 -3.09 9.30
CA GLY A 15 11.68 -2.24 8.22
C GLY A 15 11.43 -2.82 6.83
N SER A 16 11.12 -4.11 6.75
CA SER A 16 10.89 -4.84 5.52
C SER A 16 10.01 -6.06 5.76
N GLY A 17 9.47 -6.59 4.68
CA GLY A 17 8.67 -7.81 4.71
C GLY A 17 7.17 -7.54 4.84
N HIS A 18 6.44 -8.03 3.86
CA HIS A 18 4.99 -7.91 3.76
C HIS A 18 4.38 -9.26 3.39
N ASP A 19 3.11 -9.44 3.71
CA ASP A 19 2.32 -10.58 3.26
C ASP A 19 1.57 -10.18 2.00
N PHE A 20 1.66 -11.00 0.94
CA PHE A 20 0.93 -10.83 -0.30
C PHE A 20 -0.17 -11.89 -0.39
N PHE A 21 -1.42 -11.44 -0.47
CA PHE A 21 -2.56 -12.33 -0.64
C PHE A 21 -2.79 -12.62 -2.12
N ILE A 22 -2.71 -13.89 -2.49
CA ILE A 22 -2.95 -14.32 -3.86
C ILE A 22 -4.45 -14.32 -4.11
N GLY A 23 -4.88 -13.41 -4.97
CA GLY A 23 -6.26 -13.29 -5.44
C GLY A 23 -6.33 -13.34 -6.97
N PRO A 24 -7.53 -13.26 -7.56
CA PRO A 24 -7.69 -13.26 -9.00
C PRO A 24 -6.92 -12.15 -9.74
N ASP A 25 -6.73 -10.97 -9.12
CA ASP A 25 -6.00 -9.86 -9.74
C ASP A 25 -4.48 -10.08 -9.77
N ALA A 26 -3.96 -10.94 -8.90
CA ALA A 26 -2.57 -11.38 -8.95
C ALA A 26 -2.23 -12.03 -10.29
N PHE A 27 -3.15 -12.83 -10.83
CA PHE A 27 -2.97 -13.50 -12.14
C PHE A 27 -3.24 -12.56 -13.30
N ARG A 28 -4.27 -11.71 -13.22
CA ARG A 28 -4.61 -10.75 -14.28
C ARG A 28 -3.51 -9.74 -14.54
N ASN A 29 -2.87 -9.30 -13.47
CA ASN A 29 -1.88 -8.22 -13.52
C ASN A 29 -0.43 -8.73 -13.38
N LEU A 30 -0.21 -10.05 -13.42
CA LEU A 30 1.09 -10.66 -13.18
C LEU A 30 2.20 -10.03 -14.03
N GLY A 31 1.95 -9.84 -15.33
CA GLY A 31 2.94 -9.26 -16.23
C GLY A 31 3.37 -7.84 -15.83
N THR A 32 2.41 -7.02 -15.42
CA THR A 32 2.64 -5.64 -15.00
C THR A 32 3.39 -5.56 -13.66
N TYR A 33 3.10 -6.48 -12.73
CA TYR A 33 3.71 -6.50 -11.40
C TYR A 33 5.01 -7.33 -11.32
N LEU A 34 5.37 -8.05 -12.37
CA LEU A 34 6.55 -8.92 -12.37
C LEU A 34 7.86 -8.21 -12.00
N PRO A 35 8.13 -6.96 -12.43
CA PRO A 35 9.35 -6.25 -12.05
C PRO A 35 9.46 -6.01 -10.55
N VAL A 36 8.39 -5.51 -9.91
CA VAL A 36 8.39 -5.26 -8.46
C VAL A 36 8.39 -6.57 -7.68
N LEU A 37 7.69 -7.59 -8.16
CA LEU A 37 7.68 -8.91 -7.54
C LEU A 37 9.10 -9.53 -7.52
N LYS A 38 9.85 -9.43 -8.60
CA LYS A 38 11.25 -9.90 -8.66
C LYS A 38 12.14 -9.15 -7.67
N LYS A 39 11.96 -7.84 -7.54
CA LYS A 39 12.74 -6.97 -6.64
C LYS A 39 12.49 -7.34 -5.17
N ASP A 40 11.22 -7.53 -4.80
CA ASP A 40 10.80 -7.70 -3.40
C ASP A 40 10.47 -9.16 -3.03
N PHE A 41 10.79 -10.12 -3.89
CA PHE A 41 10.45 -11.53 -3.71
C PHE A 41 10.88 -12.10 -2.36
N ARG A 42 12.11 -11.77 -1.92
CA ARG A 42 12.67 -12.28 -0.66
C ARG A 42 12.01 -11.70 0.59
N SER A 43 11.42 -10.51 0.49
CA SER A 43 10.71 -9.83 1.57
C SER A 43 9.22 -10.14 1.59
N THR A 44 8.70 -10.82 0.55
CA THR A 44 7.29 -11.13 0.38
C THR A 44 6.97 -12.54 0.90
N ALA A 45 6.03 -12.64 1.83
CA ALA A 45 5.42 -13.91 2.21
C ALA A 45 4.09 -14.08 1.48
N PHE A 46 3.99 -15.12 0.67
CA PHE A 46 2.78 -15.40 -0.09
C PHE A 46 1.73 -16.11 0.76
N ARG A 47 0.49 -15.62 0.69
CA ARG A 47 -0.69 -16.19 1.34
C ARG A 47 -1.66 -16.66 0.26
N ALA A 48 -2.19 -17.86 0.41
CA ALA A 48 -3.04 -18.49 -0.62
C ALA A 48 -4.31 -17.68 -0.94
N MET A 49 -4.82 -16.92 0.02
CA MET A 49 -6.03 -16.12 -0.18
C MET A 49 -6.08 -14.91 0.76
N ALA A 50 -6.78 -13.86 0.31
CA ALA A 50 -7.16 -12.74 1.16
C ALA A 50 -8.28 -13.14 2.14
N PRO A 51 -8.43 -12.43 3.26
CA PRO A 51 -9.58 -12.61 4.15
C PRO A 51 -10.90 -12.46 3.39
N ARG A 52 -11.92 -13.22 3.83
CA ARG A 52 -13.23 -13.18 3.21
C ARG A 52 -13.79 -11.75 3.18
N GLY A 53 -14.35 -11.37 2.05
CA GLY A 53 -14.94 -10.05 1.84
C GLY A 53 -13.94 -8.97 1.39
N PHE A 54 -12.64 -9.20 1.43
CA PHE A 54 -11.69 -8.26 0.85
C PHE A 54 -11.89 -8.15 -0.67
N PRO A 55 -11.64 -6.98 -1.28
CA PRO A 55 -11.98 -6.73 -2.70
C PRO A 55 -11.38 -7.75 -3.67
N ASP A 56 -10.19 -8.28 -3.41
CA ASP A 56 -9.55 -9.30 -4.25
C ASP A 56 -9.62 -10.73 -3.66
N ALA A 57 -10.47 -10.99 -2.68
CA ALA A 57 -10.70 -12.37 -2.23
C ALA A 57 -11.40 -13.19 -3.31
N TRP A 58 -11.08 -14.49 -3.40
CA TRP A 58 -11.67 -15.42 -4.38
C TRP A 58 -13.19 -15.47 -4.35
N THR A 59 -13.78 -15.24 -3.18
CA THR A 59 -15.23 -15.26 -2.95
C THR A 59 -15.90 -13.91 -3.13
N THR A 60 -15.15 -12.83 -3.41
CA THR A 60 -15.69 -11.49 -3.52
C THR A 60 -16.26 -11.27 -4.93
N ARG A 61 -17.50 -10.79 -4.98
CA ARG A 61 -18.18 -10.44 -6.22
C ARG A 61 -17.42 -9.33 -6.95
N ARG A 62 -17.25 -9.51 -8.27
CA ARG A 62 -16.45 -8.59 -9.10
C ARG A 62 -17.28 -7.72 -10.04
N ARG A 63 -18.58 -7.99 -10.12
CA ARG A 63 -19.54 -7.22 -10.93
C ARG A 63 -20.75 -6.91 -10.09
N TRP A 64 -21.23 -5.71 -10.18
CA TRP A 64 -22.44 -5.21 -9.51
C TRP A 64 -23.12 -4.17 -10.38
N GLY A 65 -24.44 -4.01 -10.23
CA GLY A 65 -25.22 -2.96 -10.86
C GLY A 65 -25.01 -1.60 -10.18
N GLY A 66 -25.47 -0.52 -10.83
CA GLY A 66 -25.36 0.83 -10.26
C GLY A 66 -26.13 1.00 -8.94
N ASP A 67 -27.21 0.25 -8.76
CA ASP A 67 -28.10 0.31 -7.57
C ASP A 67 -27.72 -0.75 -6.51
N GLU A 68 -26.65 -1.50 -6.71
CA GLU A 68 -26.21 -2.53 -5.79
C GLU A 68 -24.98 -2.08 -4.99
N ALA A 69 -24.94 -2.43 -3.70
CA ALA A 69 -23.75 -2.19 -2.89
C ALA A 69 -22.53 -2.95 -3.44
N SER A 70 -21.48 -2.23 -3.69
CA SER A 70 -20.19 -2.80 -4.11
C SER A 70 -19.44 -3.47 -2.95
N PRO A 71 -18.49 -4.36 -3.22
CA PRO A 71 -17.60 -4.89 -2.17
C PRO A 71 -16.85 -3.80 -1.41
N PHE A 72 -16.54 -2.66 -2.05
CA PHE A 72 -15.86 -1.52 -1.43
C PHE A 72 -16.75 -0.75 -0.45
N GLU A 73 -18.07 -0.82 -0.61
CA GLU A 73 -19.02 -0.25 0.36
C GLU A 73 -19.26 -1.22 1.51
N GLY A 74 -19.24 -2.52 1.25
CA GLY A 74 -19.38 -3.56 2.26
C GLY A 74 -18.22 -3.63 3.23
N ILE A 75 -16.98 -3.46 2.75
CA ILE A 75 -15.77 -3.41 3.56
C ILE A 75 -14.98 -2.15 3.21
N ARG A 76 -15.09 -1.14 4.05
CA ARG A 76 -14.35 0.13 3.89
C ARG A 76 -13.01 0.15 4.60
N VAL A 77 -12.83 -0.68 5.62
CA VAL A 77 -11.59 -0.77 6.39
C VAL A 77 -11.01 -2.16 6.21
N LEU A 78 -9.90 -2.25 5.49
CA LEU A 78 -9.15 -3.48 5.34
C LEU A 78 -8.25 -3.65 6.56
N ASN A 79 -8.66 -4.50 7.48
CA ASN A 79 -7.97 -4.74 8.75
C ASN A 79 -7.55 -6.22 8.84
N PRO A 80 -6.48 -6.63 8.17
CA PRO A 80 -5.99 -8.00 8.22
C PRO A 80 -5.45 -8.33 9.62
N ALA A 81 -5.51 -9.59 10.00
CA ALA A 81 -4.87 -10.03 11.22
C ALA A 81 -3.34 -9.84 11.14
N PRO A 82 -2.69 -9.40 12.22
CA PRO A 82 -1.24 -9.25 12.24
C PRO A 82 -0.55 -10.61 12.15
N ASN A 83 0.58 -10.67 11.45
CA ASN A 83 1.42 -11.86 11.39
C ASN A 83 2.21 -12.00 12.70
N MET A 84 1.73 -12.85 13.62
CA MET A 84 2.30 -12.98 14.95
C MET A 84 3.72 -13.57 14.96
N GLU A 85 4.09 -14.36 13.97
CA GLU A 85 5.46 -14.86 13.82
C GLU A 85 6.43 -13.70 13.52
N ARG A 86 6.04 -12.78 12.61
CA ARG A 86 6.82 -11.57 12.34
C ARG A 86 6.91 -10.66 13.57
N ILE A 87 5.83 -10.55 14.34
CA ILE A 87 5.85 -9.77 15.59
C ILE A 87 6.83 -10.38 16.59
N ALA A 88 6.86 -11.68 16.75
CA ALA A 88 7.79 -12.36 17.64
C ALA A 88 9.26 -12.15 17.23
N ARG A 89 9.54 -12.25 15.92
CA ARG A 89 10.88 -11.94 15.36
C ARG A 89 11.27 -10.49 15.61
N LEU A 90 10.33 -9.55 15.41
CA LEU A 90 10.56 -8.13 15.65
C LEU A 90 10.91 -7.84 17.11
N GLN A 91 10.26 -8.52 18.07
CA GLN A 91 10.60 -8.41 19.48
C GLN A 91 12.03 -8.91 19.76
N SER A 92 12.46 -10.00 19.12
CA SER A 92 13.83 -10.52 19.26
C SER A 92 14.86 -9.56 18.69
N PHE A 93 14.66 -9.08 17.46
CA PHE A 93 15.54 -8.08 16.84
C PHE A 93 15.63 -6.77 17.63
N PHE A 94 14.54 -6.36 18.27
CA PHE A 94 14.59 -5.19 19.16
C PHE A 94 15.48 -5.44 20.38
N ALA A 95 15.36 -6.60 21.01
CA ALA A 95 16.19 -6.96 22.16
C ALA A 95 17.68 -7.09 21.80
N GLU A 96 17.99 -7.62 20.62
CA GLU A 96 19.36 -7.70 20.10
C GLU A 96 19.94 -6.30 19.80
N ALA A 97 19.14 -5.41 19.19
CA ALA A 97 19.57 -4.06 18.87
C ALA A 97 19.70 -3.15 20.12
N PHE A 98 18.93 -3.43 21.15
CA PHE A 98 18.88 -2.64 22.40
C PHE A 98 18.94 -3.56 23.64
N PRO A 99 20.09 -4.17 23.93
CA PRO A 99 20.20 -5.15 25.02
C PRO A 99 19.80 -4.58 26.38
N GLY A 100 20.08 -3.30 26.64
CA GLY A 100 19.72 -2.61 27.88
C GLY A 100 18.21 -2.42 28.10
N LEU A 101 17.40 -2.57 27.05
CA LEU A 101 15.94 -2.48 27.13
C LEU A 101 15.27 -3.87 27.23
N GLY A 102 16.01 -4.92 26.89
CA GLY A 102 15.50 -6.30 26.88
C GLY A 102 14.40 -6.53 25.84
N ARG A 103 13.72 -7.67 25.96
CA ARG A 103 12.63 -8.04 25.06
C ARG A 103 11.34 -7.28 25.43
N PRO A 104 10.77 -6.45 24.55
CA PRO A 104 9.60 -5.67 24.86
C PRO A 104 8.36 -6.55 25.01
N ARG A 105 7.54 -6.28 26.03
CA ARG A 105 6.25 -6.95 26.20
C ARG A 105 5.26 -6.43 25.16
N LEU A 106 4.64 -7.34 24.41
CA LEU A 106 3.61 -6.98 23.44
C LEU A 106 2.34 -6.50 24.17
N ARG A 107 1.92 -5.27 23.91
CA ARG A 107 0.66 -4.70 24.40
C ARG A 107 -0.44 -4.79 23.36
N LYS A 108 -0.10 -4.46 22.09
CA LYS A 108 -1.03 -4.48 20.96
C LYS A 108 -0.25 -4.74 19.68
N ALA A 109 -0.83 -5.57 18.80
CA ALA A 109 -0.36 -5.77 17.44
C ALA A 109 -1.47 -5.40 16.45
N TRP A 110 -1.09 -4.90 15.29
CA TRP A 110 -2.00 -4.61 14.19
C TRP A 110 -1.29 -4.78 12.86
N ALA A 111 -2.04 -4.88 11.80
CA ALA A 111 -1.56 -4.83 10.43
C ALA A 111 -2.46 -3.92 9.59
N GLY A 112 -2.05 -3.61 8.39
CA GLY A 112 -2.80 -2.82 7.42
C GLY A 112 -2.46 -3.28 6.02
N MET A 113 -3.31 -2.93 5.06
CA MET A 113 -3.04 -3.15 3.63
C MET A 113 -2.26 -1.96 3.08
N ILE A 114 -1.34 -2.24 2.18
CA ILE A 114 -0.59 -1.24 1.42
C ILE A 114 -1.11 -1.26 0.00
N ASP A 115 -1.51 -0.09 -0.48
CA ASP A 115 -1.89 0.15 -1.87
C ASP A 115 -0.62 0.32 -2.71
N THR A 116 -0.21 -0.72 -3.42
CA THR A 116 1.06 -0.78 -4.14
C THR A 116 0.85 -0.68 -5.64
N MET A 117 1.52 0.28 -6.28
CA MET A 117 1.58 0.40 -7.74
C MET A 117 2.66 -0.52 -8.33
N PRO A 118 2.52 -0.94 -9.61
CA PRO A 118 3.49 -1.82 -10.28
C PRO A 118 4.91 -1.29 -10.35
N ASP A 119 5.06 0.03 -10.35
CA ASP A 119 6.34 0.74 -10.36
C ASP A 119 6.69 1.40 -9.01
N VAL A 120 5.87 1.15 -7.97
CA VAL A 120 6.01 1.77 -6.64
C VAL A 120 5.94 3.31 -6.68
N VAL A 121 5.39 3.88 -7.76
CA VAL A 121 5.18 5.32 -7.92
C VAL A 121 3.69 5.63 -7.85
N PRO A 122 3.25 6.60 -7.05
CA PRO A 122 1.84 6.98 -6.97
C PRO A 122 1.23 7.37 -8.32
N VAL A 123 -0.10 7.28 -8.40
CA VAL A 123 -0.88 7.94 -9.45
C VAL A 123 -1.46 9.23 -8.88
N VAL A 124 -1.13 10.36 -9.49
CA VAL A 124 -1.75 11.65 -9.20
C VAL A 124 -2.02 12.34 -10.54
N ASP A 125 -3.28 12.28 -10.99
CA ASP A 125 -3.65 12.67 -12.35
C ASP A 125 -5.12 13.06 -12.46
N ARG A 126 -5.48 13.75 -13.53
CA ARG A 126 -6.88 13.90 -13.96
C ARG A 126 -7.27 12.70 -14.81
N ALA A 127 -8.43 12.10 -14.54
CA ALA A 127 -8.93 11.00 -15.34
C ALA A 127 -9.39 11.51 -16.70
N ALA A 128 -8.67 11.18 -17.78
CA ALA A 128 -9.03 11.61 -19.13
C ALA A 128 -10.42 11.10 -19.56
N ALA A 129 -10.83 9.91 -19.10
CA ALA A 129 -12.12 9.30 -19.44
C ALA A 129 -13.30 9.87 -18.64
N LEU A 130 -13.06 10.59 -17.55
CA LEU A 130 -14.09 11.12 -16.65
C LEU A 130 -13.76 12.56 -16.26
N PRO A 131 -14.22 13.56 -17.07
CA PRO A 131 -14.00 14.97 -16.78
C PRO A 131 -14.42 15.34 -15.35
N GLY A 132 -13.56 16.07 -14.63
CA GLY A 132 -13.81 16.47 -13.24
C GLY A 132 -13.28 15.49 -12.19
N LEU A 133 -12.90 14.27 -12.57
CA LEU A 133 -12.29 13.32 -11.64
C LEU A 133 -10.78 13.53 -11.52
N VAL A 134 -10.29 13.72 -10.31
CA VAL A 134 -8.87 13.68 -9.96
C VAL A 134 -8.59 12.40 -9.19
N ILE A 135 -7.57 11.66 -9.60
CA ILE A 135 -7.13 10.40 -8.98
C ILE A 135 -5.87 10.68 -8.17
N ALA A 136 -5.85 10.24 -6.92
CA ALA A 136 -4.65 10.24 -6.08
C ALA A 136 -4.62 8.92 -5.28
N THR A 137 -3.77 7.98 -5.70
CA THR A 137 -3.74 6.62 -5.14
C THR A 137 -2.36 5.99 -5.28
N GLY A 138 -2.19 4.80 -4.72
CA GLY A 138 -0.99 4.00 -4.91
C GLY A 138 0.24 4.56 -4.22
N MET A 139 0.10 5.11 -3.02
CA MET A 139 1.22 5.71 -2.28
C MET A 139 2.28 4.70 -1.83
N SER A 140 2.04 3.41 -2.05
CA SER A 140 2.99 2.30 -1.92
C SER A 140 3.78 2.33 -0.60
N GLY A 141 3.08 2.57 0.53
CA GLY A 141 3.67 2.64 1.86
C GLY A 141 4.32 3.98 2.22
N HIS A 142 4.50 4.91 1.28
CA HIS A 142 5.17 6.20 1.48
C HIS A 142 4.23 7.36 1.80
N GLY A 143 2.90 7.12 1.80
CA GLY A 143 1.86 8.15 1.86
C GLY A 143 1.98 9.12 3.04
N PHE A 144 2.40 8.65 4.22
CA PHE A 144 2.56 9.51 5.38
C PHE A 144 3.64 10.61 5.16
N GLY A 145 4.79 10.23 4.60
CA GLY A 145 5.89 11.17 4.37
C GLY A 145 5.62 12.15 3.22
N ILE A 146 5.01 11.67 2.14
CA ILE A 146 4.75 12.49 0.94
C ILE A 146 3.38 13.18 0.95
N GLY A 147 2.51 12.83 1.91
CA GLY A 147 1.12 13.29 1.99
C GLY A 147 0.94 14.81 1.88
N PRO A 148 1.68 15.64 2.61
CA PRO A 148 1.54 17.10 2.52
C PRO A 148 1.82 17.64 1.10
N GLY A 149 2.89 17.16 0.46
CA GLY A 149 3.23 17.56 -0.92
C GLY A 149 2.18 17.07 -1.93
N MET A 150 1.74 15.82 -1.81
CA MET A 150 0.68 15.27 -2.66
C MET A 150 -0.65 15.97 -2.45
N GLY A 151 -0.99 16.32 -1.21
CA GLY A 151 -2.19 17.09 -0.91
C GLY A 151 -2.21 18.46 -1.59
N ARG A 152 -1.07 19.15 -1.63
CA ARG A 152 -0.93 20.42 -2.35
C ARG A 152 -1.15 20.22 -3.86
N VAL A 153 -0.50 19.22 -4.46
CA VAL A 153 -0.66 18.90 -5.88
C VAL A 153 -2.12 18.56 -6.23
N VAL A 154 -2.76 17.74 -5.40
CA VAL A 154 -4.19 17.40 -5.59
C VAL A 154 -5.08 18.64 -5.50
N ALA A 155 -4.84 19.52 -4.54
CA ALA A 155 -5.58 20.78 -4.42
C ALA A 155 -5.43 21.65 -5.67
N ASP A 156 -4.21 21.82 -6.17
CA ASP A 156 -3.94 22.58 -7.41
C ASP A 156 -4.63 21.92 -8.64
N LEU A 157 -4.61 20.59 -8.72
CA LEU A 157 -5.34 19.87 -9.77
C LEU A 157 -6.86 20.09 -9.67
N VAL A 158 -7.46 19.98 -8.49
CA VAL A 158 -8.91 20.12 -8.30
C VAL A 158 -9.38 21.54 -8.61
N THR A 159 -8.65 22.55 -8.13
CA THR A 159 -9.00 23.96 -8.31
C THR A 159 -8.60 24.55 -9.67
N GLY A 160 -7.89 23.81 -10.49
CA GLY A 160 -7.35 24.33 -11.76
C GLY A 160 -6.15 25.26 -11.58
N GLY A 161 -5.51 25.22 -10.43
CA GLY A 161 -4.30 25.98 -10.13
C GLY A 161 -3.07 25.47 -10.89
N THR A 162 -1.98 26.24 -10.81
CA THR A 162 -0.70 25.86 -11.40
C THR A 162 0.01 24.84 -10.53
N VAL A 163 0.19 23.63 -11.05
CA VAL A 163 0.97 22.60 -10.37
C VAL A 163 2.45 22.91 -10.55
N GLY A 164 3.14 23.21 -9.46
CA GLY A 164 4.57 23.56 -9.46
C GLY A 164 5.54 22.37 -9.60
N HIS A 165 5.04 21.19 -9.99
CA HIS A 165 5.81 19.94 -10.05
C HIS A 165 5.60 19.22 -11.38
N ASP A 166 6.62 18.49 -11.84
CA ASP A 166 6.51 17.60 -13.01
C ASP A 166 5.76 16.32 -12.62
N LEU A 167 4.54 16.18 -13.14
CA LEU A 167 3.68 15.02 -12.88
C LEU A 167 3.79 13.90 -13.92
N ARG A 168 4.70 13.98 -14.90
CA ARG A 168 4.81 12.96 -15.96
C ARG A 168 4.94 11.53 -15.43
N ARG A 169 5.67 11.33 -14.34
CA ARG A 169 5.81 10.03 -13.72
C ARG A 169 4.57 9.57 -12.95
N PHE A 170 3.70 10.49 -12.58
CA PHE A 170 2.51 10.21 -11.74
C PHE A 170 1.23 10.04 -12.55
N ARG A 171 1.30 10.18 -13.89
CA ARG A 171 0.13 10.04 -14.76
C ARG A 171 -0.40 8.62 -14.79
N LEU A 172 -1.73 8.47 -14.87
CA LEU A 172 -2.40 7.17 -14.96
C LEU A 172 -2.07 6.46 -16.28
N SER A 173 -1.98 7.21 -17.38
CA SER A 173 -1.75 6.68 -18.73
C SER A 173 -0.43 5.93 -18.89
N ARG A 174 0.55 6.11 -18.00
CA ARG A 174 1.84 5.40 -18.06
C ARG A 174 1.73 3.87 -18.05
N PHE A 175 0.59 3.34 -17.58
CA PHE A 175 0.33 1.89 -17.59
C PHE A 175 -0.22 1.39 -18.92
N THR A 176 -0.63 2.29 -19.84
CA THR A 176 -1.31 1.95 -21.08
C THR A 176 -0.74 2.63 -22.32
N ASP A 177 0.13 3.62 -22.17
CA ASP A 177 0.70 4.42 -23.28
C ASP A 177 2.00 3.84 -23.86
N GLY A 178 2.41 2.65 -23.45
CA GLY A 178 3.64 2.00 -23.91
C GLY A 178 4.92 2.52 -23.24
N SER A 179 4.82 3.41 -22.27
CA SER A 179 5.98 3.89 -21.52
C SER A 179 6.66 2.77 -20.74
N ALA A 180 7.99 2.82 -20.66
CA ALA A 180 8.73 1.96 -19.75
C ALA A 180 8.42 2.36 -18.30
N LEU A 181 7.98 1.39 -17.50
CA LEU A 181 7.78 1.60 -16.07
C LEU A 181 9.14 1.62 -15.36
N VAL A 182 9.49 2.77 -14.80
CA VAL A 182 10.73 2.95 -14.04
C VAL A 182 10.43 2.78 -12.55
N PRO A 183 10.91 1.71 -11.89
CA PRO A 183 10.63 1.47 -10.49
C PRO A 183 11.06 2.64 -9.60
N GLY A 184 10.21 2.97 -8.64
CA GLY A 184 10.48 3.88 -7.55
C GLY A 184 11.31 3.22 -6.44
N PRO A 185 11.28 3.77 -5.21
CA PRO A 185 11.93 3.17 -4.05
C PRO A 185 11.34 1.78 -3.74
N SER A 186 12.01 1.00 -2.90
CA SER A 186 11.47 -0.27 -2.40
C SER A 186 10.30 -0.03 -1.43
N LEU A 187 9.44 -1.03 -1.29
CA LEU A 187 8.36 -1.06 -0.29
C LEU A 187 8.91 -1.11 1.14
#